data_9eccd12bfa31a952ee6957e4a7af2454
#
_entry.id   9eccd12bfa31a952ee6957e4a7af2454
#
_cell.length_a   1.000
_cell.length_b   1.000
_cell.length_c   1.000
_cell.angle_alpha   90.00
_cell.angle_beta   90.00
_cell.angle_gamma   90.00
#
_symmetry.space_group_name_H-M   'P 1'
#
loop_
_entity.id
_entity.type
_entity.pdbx_description
1 polymer ?
#
loop_
_entity_poly.entity_id
_entity_poly.type
_entity_poly.pdbx_seq_one_letter_code
_entity_poly.pdbx_strand_id
1 'polypeptide(L)'
;GCGESATGLNKVGQKVNLFVTDPQGPETDQMYKPIPFFMSNRGYGMFMHTSAPVTCDFGATYIGLNKMFMGDENLDLFVFFGEPKDILDEYTDLVGKPGMPPLWSFGTWMSRITYFSEKEGYDVAANIRKNKYPCDVIHFDTGWFDVDWQCDYKFSENRFQNPQQMLKDLKSQGFHVCLWQLPYFTPKNRYFPELIKKDMYVKNGNGELPYEDVVLDFSNPE
;
A
#
# COMPACT_ATOMS: atom_id res chain seq x y z
N GLY A 1 5.66 -0.52 -16.16
CA GLY A 1 4.97 0.70 -15.77
C GLY A 1 3.52 0.49 -15.38
N CYS A 2 2.83 1.57 -15.11
CA CYS A 2 1.42 1.60 -14.72
C CYS A 2 1.11 1.09 -13.30
N GLY A 3 2.08 1.04 -12.40
CA GLY A 3 1.88 0.60 -11.01
C GLY A 3 2.07 -0.90 -10.81
N GLU A 4 1.50 -1.42 -9.72
CA GLU A 4 1.66 -2.80 -9.29
C GLU A 4 0.37 -3.59 -9.57
N SER A 5 0.38 -4.41 -10.60
CA SER A 5 -0.70 -5.36 -10.91
C SER A 5 -0.13 -6.69 -11.37
N ALA A 6 -0.87 -7.78 -11.14
CA ALA A 6 -0.49 -9.13 -11.55
C ALA A 6 -0.71 -9.39 -13.05
N THR A 7 -0.35 -8.43 -13.89
CA THR A 7 -0.44 -8.50 -15.35
C THR A 7 0.95 -8.51 -15.99
N GLY A 8 1.04 -8.87 -17.26
CA GLY A 8 2.31 -8.91 -17.98
C GLY A 8 3.10 -7.59 -17.91
N LEU A 9 4.42 -7.67 -17.74
CA LEU A 9 5.31 -6.50 -17.68
C LEU A 9 5.24 -5.70 -18.97
N ASN A 10 5.25 -6.38 -20.11
CA ASN A 10 5.02 -5.74 -21.41
C ASN A 10 3.53 -5.42 -21.55
N LYS A 11 3.22 -4.14 -21.65
CA LYS A 11 1.84 -3.64 -21.75
C LYS A 11 1.29 -3.56 -23.16
N VAL A 12 2.07 -3.90 -24.19
CA VAL A 12 1.59 -3.92 -25.58
C VAL A 12 0.39 -4.87 -25.71
N GLY A 13 -0.70 -4.39 -26.31
CA GLY A 13 -1.95 -5.11 -26.44
C GLY A 13 -2.80 -5.16 -25.17
N GLN A 14 -2.40 -4.46 -24.12
CA GLN A 14 -3.18 -4.38 -22.88
C GLN A 14 -3.90 -3.03 -22.74
N LYS A 15 -5.04 -3.07 -22.06
CA LYS A 15 -5.74 -1.90 -21.56
C LYS A 15 -5.66 -1.92 -20.04
N VAL A 16 -5.08 -0.88 -19.45
CA VAL A 16 -4.81 -0.80 -18.01
C VAL A 16 -5.64 0.32 -17.42
N ASN A 17 -6.44 -0.01 -16.41
CA ASN A 17 -7.22 0.96 -15.64
C ASN A 17 -6.44 1.32 -14.37
N LEU A 18 -6.04 2.58 -14.26
CA LEU A 18 -5.29 3.13 -13.15
C LEU A 18 -6.27 3.81 -12.19
N PHE A 19 -6.76 3.03 -11.27
CA PHE A 19 -7.64 3.47 -10.20
C PHE A 19 -7.40 2.59 -8.97
N VAL A 20 -7.35 3.19 -7.78
CA VAL A 20 -7.14 2.45 -6.52
C VAL A 20 -8.38 1.61 -6.24
N THR A 21 -8.19 0.31 -6.22
CA THR A 21 -9.23 -0.67 -5.86
C THR A 21 -8.64 -1.77 -5.00
N ASP A 22 -9.44 -2.32 -4.11
CA ASP A 22 -9.05 -3.48 -3.30
C ASP A 22 -9.14 -4.75 -4.15
N PRO A 23 -8.01 -5.34 -4.59
CA PRO A 23 -8.03 -6.54 -5.42
C PRO A 23 -8.41 -7.76 -4.59
N GLN A 24 -9.38 -8.53 -5.07
CA GLN A 24 -9.79 -9.79 -4.45
C GLN A 24 -8.88 -10.96 -4.87
N GLY A 25 -7.57 -10.73 -4.89
CA GLY A 25 -6.55 -11.70 -5.28
C GLY A 25 -5.76 -11.31 -6.53
N PRO A 26 -4.78 -12.13 -6.96
CA PRO A 26 -3.87 -11.77 -8.06
C PRO A 26 -4.47 -11.98 -9.46
N GLU A 27 -5.67 -12.51 -9.58
CA GLU A 27 -6.31 -12.84 -10.87
C GLU A 27 -7.09 -11.68 -11.48
N THR A 28 -6.84 -10.45 -11.04
CA THR A 28 -7.51 -9.24 -11.51
C THR A 28 -6.50 -8.18 -11.92
N ASP A 29 -6.92 -7.23 -12.76
CA ASP A 29 -6.14 -6.04 -13.11
C ASP A 29 -6.26 -4.92 -12.06
N GLN A 30 -7.07 -5.10 -11.03
CA GLN A 30 -7.20 -4.19 -9.91
C GLN A 30 -5.90 -4.09 -9.11
N MET A 31 -5.62 -2.94 -8.54
CA MET A 31 -4.38 -2.69 -7.80
C MET A 31 -4.53 -1.62 -6.72
N TYR A 32 -3.77 -1.77 -5.64
CA TYR A 32 -3.65 -0.75 -4.60
C TYR A 32 -2.79 0.45 -5.01
N LYS A 33 -1.83 0.25 -5.92
CA LYS A 33 -0.83 1.25 -6.30
C LYS A 33 -0.80 1.48 -7.80
N PRO A 34 -1.84 2.12 -8.36
CA PRO A 34 -1.78 2.61 -9.73
C PRO A 34 -0.80 3.77 -9.81
N ILE A 35 0.08 3.75 -10.79
CA ILE A 35 1.04 4.82 -11.06
C ILE A 35 0.93 5.17 -12.53
N PRO A 36 0.47 6.37 -12.89
CA PRO A 36 0.28 6.77 -14.29
C PRO A 36 1.59 7.15 -14.98
N PHE A 37 2.58 6.27 -14.82
CA PHE A 37 3.91 6.33 -15.42
C PHE A 37 4.24 5.05 -16.15
N PHE A 38 4.80 5.17 -17.34
CA PHE A 38 5.33 4.03 -18.10
C PHE A 38 6.58 4.43 -18.90
N MET A 39 7.37 3.43 -19.26
CA MET A 39 8.53 3.59 -20.12
C MET A 39 8.39 2.73 -21.38
N SER A 40 8.95 3.22 -22.48
CA SER A 40 9.06 2.51 -23.74
C SER A 40 10.52 2.12 -24.01
N ASN A 41 10.74 0.96 -24.62
CA ASN A 41 12.03 0.56 -25.16
C ASN A 41 12.47 1.39 -26.39
N ARG A 42 11.70 2.42 -26.76
CA ARG A 42 12.05 3.41 -27.77
C ARG A 42 12.67 4.67 -27.20
N GLY A 43 13.15 4.63 -25.95
CA GLY A 43 13.87 5.71 -25.30
C GLY A 43 13.00 6.87 -24.83
N TYR A 44 11.78 6.61 -24.38
CA TYR A 44 10.94 7.62 -23.74
C TYR A 44 10.13 7.05 -22.58
N GLY A 45 9.77 7.90 -21.63
CA GLY A 45 8.80 7.65 -20.57
C GLY A 45 7.75 8.74 -20.55
N MET A 46 6.58 8.43 -20.00
CA MET A 46 5.49 9.40 -19.83
C MET A 46 4.89 9.27 -18.44
N PHE A 47 4.64 10.41 -17.81
CA PHE A 47 3.96 10.51 -16.53
C PHE A 47 2.80 11.50 -16.64
N MET A 48 1.60 11.05 -16.31
CA MET A 48 0.41 11.88 -16.19
C MET A 48 0.24 12.24 -14.72
N HIS A 49 0.52 13.48 -14.38
CA HIS A 49 0.44 13.95 -13.00
C HIS A 49 -1.01 14.27 -12.63
N THR A 50 -1.72 13.25 -12.22
CA THR A 50 -3.12 13.35 -11.79
C THR A 50 -3.46 12.30 -10.74
N SER A 51 -4.39 12.62 -9.85
CA SER A 51 -5.05 11.67 -8.95
C SER A 51 -6.38 11.14 -9.50
N ALA A 52 -6.84 11.65 -10.64
CA ALA A 52 -8.05 11.18 -11.30
C ALA A 52 -7.83 9.78 -11.90
N PRO A 53 -8.91 9.01 -12.14
CA PRO A 53 -8.82 7.74 -12.85
C PRO A 53 -8.22 7.91 -14.25
N VAL A 54 -7.28 7.04 -14.60
CA VAL A 54 -6.62 7.01 -15.91
C VAL A 54 -6.81 5.64 -16.55
N THR A 55 -7.14 5.61 -17.82
CA THR A 55 -7.13 4.38 -18.62
C THR A 55 -6.02 4.50 -19.68
N CYS A 56 -5.08 3.57 -19.67
CA CYS A 56 -4.03 3.45 -20.69
C CYS A 56 -4.35 2.27 -21.61
N ASP A 57 -4.58 2.55 -22.90
CA ASP A 57 -4.77 1.55 -23.95
C ASP A 57 -3.50 1.49 -24.80
N PHE A 58 -2.71 0.45 -24.65
CA PHE A 58 -1.46 0.24 -25.34
C PHE A 58 -1.63 -0.60 -26.61
N GLY A 59 -2.52 -0.19 -27.49
CA GLY A 59 -2.82 -0.90 -28.73
C GLY A 59 -3.78 -2.08 -28.57
N ALA A 60 -4.52 -2.17 -27.48
CA ALA A 60 -5.53 -3.20 -27.30
C ALA A 60 -6.74 -2.98 -28.20
N THR A 61 -7.19 -1.74 -28.35
CA THR A 61 -8.29 -1.39 -29.24
C THR A 61 -7.84 -1.24 -30.70
N TYR A 62 -6.70 -0.56 -30.92
CA TYR A 62 -6.10 -0.35 -32.24
C TYR A 62 -4.58 -0.55 -32.15
N ILE A 63 -4.05 -1.54 -32.85
CA ILE A 63 -2.65 -1.97 -32.79
C ILE A 63 -1.63 -0.83 -33.00
N GLY A 64 -1.95 0.14 -33.84
CA GLY A 64 -1.05 1.26 -34.15
C GLY A 64 -1.20 2.49 -33.27
N LEU A 65 -2.02 2.44 -32.21
CA LEU A 65 -2.37 3.61 -31.44
C LEU A 65 -2.39 3.34 -29.95
N ASN A 66 -1.62 4.13 -29.19
CA ASN A 66 -1.76 4.19 -27.74
C ASN A 66 -2.69 5.34 -27.37
N LYS A 67 -3.64 5.09 -26.48
CA LYS A 67 -4.58 6.09 -25.99
C LYS A 67 -4.52 6.17 -24.48
N MET A 68 -4.55 7.39 -23.96
CA MET A 68 -4.69 7.66 -22.53
C MET A 68 -5.96 8.48 -22.33
N PHE A 69 -6.83 7.99 -21.46
CA PHE A 69 -8.02 8.70 -21.00
C PHE A 69 -7.84 9.08 -19.55
N MET A 70 -8.17 10.28 -19.21
CA MET A 70 -8.03 10.84 -17.88
C MET A 70 -9.36 11.47 -17.46
N GLY A 71 -9.78 11.19 -16.23
CA GLY A 71 -11.01 11.73 -15.65
C GLY A 71 -10.82 13.13 -15.05
N ASP A 72 -10.12 14.00 -15.78
CA ASP A 72 -9.80 15.37 -15.34
C ASP A 72 -9.94 16.33 -16.53
N GLU A 73 -10.23 17.59 -16.25
CA GLU A 73 -10.31 18.67 -17.27
C GLU A 73 -8.92 19.26 -17.57
N ASN A 74 -7.94 19.03 -16.71
CA ASN A 74 -6.58 19.53 -16.84
C ASN A 74 -5.62 18.38 -17.15
N LEU A 75 -4.72 18.60 -18.08
CA LEU A 75 -3.65 17.66 -18.42
C LEU A 75 -2.30 18.23 -17.97
N ASP A 76 -1.70 17.60 -16.97
CA ASP A 76 -0.31 17.82 -16.58
C ASP A 76 0.51 16.59 -16.98
N LEU A 77 1.28 16.71 -18.07
CA LEU A 77 1.99 15.60 -18.71
C LEU A 77 3.49 15.88 -18.77
N PHE A 78 4.26 14.96 -18.19
CA PHE A 78 5.73 14.94 -18.29
C PHE A 78 6.17 13.87 -19.27
N VAL A 79 7.11 14.22 -20.14
CA VAL A 79 7.72 13.29 -21.10
C VAL A 79 9.23 13.30 -20.88
N PHE A 80 9.79 12.12 -20.64
CA PHE A 80 11.21 11.90 -20.39
C PHE A 80 11.83 11.21 -21.60
N PHE A 81 13.10 11.51 -21.91
CA PHE A 81 13.82 10.91 -23.02
C PHE A 81 15.17 10.38 -22.55
N GLY A 82 15.56 9.19 -23.01
CA GLY A 82 16.85 8.60 -22.69
C GLY A 82 16.77 7.09 -22.49
N GLU A 83 17.83 6.55 -21.91
CA GLU A 83 17.84 5.15 -21.46
C GLU A 83 16.94 4.95 -20.23
N PRO A 84 16.47 3.74 -19.96
CA PRO A 84 15.55 3.49 -18.84
C PRO A 84 16.04 4.00 -17.47
N LYS A 85 17.35 4.00 -17.25
CA LYS A 85 17.94 4.52 -15.99
C LYS A 85 17.82 6.04 -15.90
N ASP A 86 18.07 6.74 -17.00
CA ASP A 86 17.99 8.20 -17.07
C ASP A 86 16.55 8.65 -16.88
N ILE A 87 15.60 7.98 -17.56
CA ILE A 87 14.15 8.23 -17.42
C ILE A 87 13.69 8.01 -15.97
N LEU A 88 14.16 6.97 -15.29
CA LEU A 88 13.82 6.73 -13.88
C LEU A 88 14.44 7.78 -12.95
N ASP A 89 15.65 8.21 -13.24
CA ASP A 89 16.33 9.23 -12.45
C ASP A 89 15.58 10.57 -12.53
N GLU A 90 15.28 11.04 -13.74
CA GLU A 90 14.49 12.26 -13.97
C GLU A 90 13.07 12.17 -13.37
N TYR A 91 12.40 11.02 -13.54
CA TYR A 91 11.09 10.80 -12.94
C TYR A 91 11.15 10.86 -11.42
N THR A 92 12.13 10.21 -10.80
CA THR A 92 12.27 10.21 -9.34
C THR A 92 12.81 11.51 -8.78
N ASP A 93 13.52 12.32 -9.57
CA ASP A 93 13.84 13.70 -9.20
C ASP A 93 12.58 14.58 -9.12
N LEU A 94 11.62 14.34 -10.01
CA LEU A 94 10.35 15.05 -10.04
C LEU A 94 9.42 14.66 -8.88
N VAL A 95 9.25 13.34 -8.63
CA VAL A 95 8.26 12.82 -7.67
C VAL A 95 8.85 12.46 -6.30
N GLY A 96 10.14 12.55 -6.14
CA GLY A 96 10.88 12.17 -4.93
C GLY A 96 11.56 10.81 -5.05
N LYS A 97 12.81 10.76 -4.60
CA LYS A 97 13.58 9.50 -4.52
C LYS A 97 13.24 8.75 -3.23
N PRO A 98 13.05 7.43 -3.28
CA PRO A 98 12.85 6.63 -2.09
C PRO A 98 14.14 6.55 -1.26
N GLY A 99 14.00 6.41 0.05
CA GLY A 99 15.12 6.03 0.90
C GLY A 99 15.63 4.62 0.59
N MET A 100 16.91 4.35 0.85
CA MET A 100 17.47 3.01 0.72
C MET A 100 16.86 2.09 1.79
N PRO A 101 16.09 1.06 1.41
CA PRO A 101 15.51 0.15 2.39
C PRO A 101 16.60 -0.75 2.99
N PRO A 102 16.47 -1.16 4.26
CA PRO A 102 17.41 -2.07 4.89
C PRO A 102 17.33 -3.47 4.27
N LEU A 103 18.46 -4.17 4.23
CA LEU A 103 18.55 -5.48 3.57
C LEU A 103 17.54 -6.51 4.11
N TRP A 104 17.27 -6.51 5.40
CA TRP A 104 16.30 -7.43 6.01
C TRP A 104 14.87 -7.25 5.49
N SER A 105 14.51 -6.07 4.97
CA SER A 105 13.17 -5.83 4.42
C SER A 105 12.89 -6.60 3.14
N PHE A 106 13.92 -7.10 2.46
CA PHE A 106 13.82 -7.99 1.30
C PHE A 106 13.81 -9.48 1.68
N GLY A 107 13.89 -9.79 2.97
CA GLY A 107 13.83 -11.16 3.47
C GLY A 107 12.41 -11.72 3.58
N THR A 108 12.28 -12.83 4.28
CA THR A 108 10.99 -13.48 4.47
C THR A 108 10.19 -12.81 5.58
N TRP A 109 8.96 -12.44 5.29
CA TRP A 109 7.98 -11.92 6.22
C TRP A 109 6.97 -13.01 6.54
N MET A 110 6.95 -13.47 7.79
CA MET A 110 5.95 -14.42 8.25
C MET A 110 4.73 -13.66 8.71
N SER A 111 3.70 -13.71 7.90
CA SER A 111 2.36 -13.23 8.19
C SER A 111 1.36 -14.35 7.99
N ARG A 112 0.29 -14.31 8.74
CA ARG A 112 -0.96 -15.01 8.46
C ARG A 112 -2.08 -14.03 8.81
N ILE A 113 -3.33 -14.35 8.52
CA ILE A 113 -4.45 -13.41 8.69
C ILE A 113 -4.39 -12.74 10.06
N THR A 114 -4.02 -13.47 11.15
CA THR A 114 -3.71 -12.82 12.43
C THR A 114 -3.04 -13.79 13.42
N TYR A 115 -2.47 -13.20 14.48
CA TYR A 115 -2.07 -13.87 15.70
C TYR A 115 -2.96 -13.35 16.82
N PHE A 116 -3.75 -14.22 17.44
CA PHE A 116 -4.71 -13.83 18.47
C PHE A 116 -4.12 -13.76 19.88
N SER A 117 -2.85 -14.03 20.04
CA SER A 117 -2.19 -13.93 21.33
C SER A 117 -0.68 -13.73 21.22
N GLU A 118 -0.10 -13.17 22.26
CA GLU A 118 1.35 -13.09 22.45
C GLU A 118 2.00 -14.48 22.37
N LYS A 119 1.34 -15.50 22.96
CA LYS A 119 1.81 -16.88 22.90
C LYS A 119 1.92 -17.41 21.46
N GLU A 120 0.93 -17.14 20.60
CA GLU A 120 1.01 -17.57 19.19
C GLU A 120 2.18 -16.92 18.47
N GLY A 121 2.45 -15.64 18.71
CA GLY A 121 3.62 -14.95 18.16
C GLY A 121 4.93 -15.62 18.56
N TYR A 122 5.08 -15.97 19.83
CA TYR A 122 6.25 -16.72 20.33
C TYR A 122 6.34 -18.12 19.74
N ASP A 123 5.23 -18.87 19.68
CA ASP A 123 5.22 -20.25 19.17
C ASP A 123 5.63 -20.28 17.68
N VAL A 124 5.15 -19.33 16.88
CA VAL A 124 5.52 -19.23 15.46
C VAL A 124 7.00 -18.87 15.31
N ALA A 125 7.49 -17.88 16.05
CA ALA A 125 8.90 -17.49 16.02
C ALA A 125 9.82 -18.67 16.42
N ALA A 126 9.49 -19.36 17.50
CA ALA A 126 10.23 -20.54 17.96
C ALA A 126 10.24 -21.67 16.92
N ASN A 127 9.10 -21.95 16.28
CA ASN A 127 9.00 -22.95 15.23
C ASN A 127 9.81 -22.58 13.98
N ILE A 128 9.84 -21.32 13.58
CA ILE A 128 10.65 -20.85 12.48
C ILE A 128 12.13 -21.13 12.76
N ARG A 129 12.63 -20.77 13.94
CA ARG A 129 14.04 -20.99 14.33
C ARG A 129 14.37 -22.47 14.51
N LYS A 130 13.47 -23.25 15.16
CA LYS A 130 13.62 -24.70 15.34
C LYS A 130 13.77 -25.44 14.01
N ASN A 131 12.97 -25.04 13.01
CA ASN A 131 12.97 -25.69 11.69
C ASN A 131 14.00 -25.02 10.73
N LYS A 132 14.77 -24.05 11.19
CA LYS A 132 15.81 -23.36 10.41
C LYS A 132 15.28 -22.69 9.14
N TYR A 133 14.05 -22.20 9.16
CA TYR A 133 13.53 -21.40 8.08
C TYR A 133 14.13 -19.98 8.13
N PRO A 134 14.66 -19.46 7.02
CA PRO A 134 15.07 -18.06 6.95
C PRO A 134 13.84 -17.18 7.09
N CYS A 135 13.85 -16.27 8.06
CA CYS A 135 12.77 -15.32 8.27
C CYS A 135 13.29 -14.12 9.03
N ASP A 136 12.98 -12.94 8.54
CA ASP A 136 13.47 -11.67 9.04
C ASP A 136 12.38 -10.89 9.79
N VAL A 137 11.12 -11.07 9.42
CA VAL A 137 10.02 -10.26 9.95
C VAL A 137 8.87 -11.15 10.41
N ILE A 138 8.34 -10.86 11.59
CA ILE A 138 7.02 -11.33 12.04
C ILE A 138 6.03 -10.18 11.87
N HIS A 139 4.98 -10.40 11.10
CA HIS A 139 3.94 -9.41 10.85
C HIS A 139 2.68 -9.79 11.65
N PHE A 140 2.30 -8.93 12.59
CA PHE A 140 1.04 -9.05 13.32
C PHE A 140 -0.05 -8.31 12.55
N ASP A 141 -1.04 -9.03 12.11
CA ASP A 141 -2.21 -8.52 11.40
C ASP A 141 -3.30 -8.06 12.40
N THR A 142 -4.53 -7.88 11.96
CA THR A 142 -5.64 -7.25 12.71
C THR A 142 -5.78 -7.66 14.18
N GLY A 143 -5.41 -8.88 14.52
CA GLY A 143 -5.56 -9.45 15.88
C GLY A 143 -4.67 -8.84 16.96
N TRP A 144 -3.77 -7.92 16.65
CA TRP A 144 -3.03 -7.21 17.69
C TRP A 144 -3.88 -6.12 18.37
N PHE A 145 -4.97 -5.65 17.73
CA PHE A 145 -6.00 -4.80 18.35
C PHE A 145 -6.93 -5.59 19.27
N ASP A 146 -7.62 -4.90 20.14
CA ASP A 146 -8.61 -5.51 21.03
C ASP A 146 -9.84 -6.00 20.26
N VAL A 147 -10.29 -5.22 19.29
CA VAL A 147 -11.29 -5.58 18.29
C VAL A 147 -10.67 -5.50 16.92
N ASP A 148 -10.74 -6.60 16.16
CA ASP A 148 -10.19 -6.70 14.82
C ASP A 148 -10.76 -5.59 13.93
N TRP A 149 -9.92 -4.99 13.09
CA TRP A 149 -10.24 -3.88 12.19
C TRP A 149 -10.51 -2.51 12.86
N GLN A 150 -10.46 -2.41 14.16
CA GLN A 150 -10.80 -1.17 14.87
C GLN A 150 -9.64 -0.17 15.00
N CYS A 151 -8.46 -0.48 14.58
CA CYS A 151 -7.26 0.39 14.52
C CYS A 151 -7.15 1.42 15.63
N ASP A 152 -7.25 0.98 16.89
CA ASP A 152 -7.11 1.84 18.07
C ASP A 152 -5.64 2.10 18.46
N TYR A 153 -4.70 1.55 17.68
CA TYR A 153 -3.24 1.67 17.85
C TYR A 153 -2.74 1.27 19.23
N LYS A 154 -3.40 0.29 19.84
CA LYS A 154 -3.05 -0.25 21.13
C LYS A 154 -3.06 -1.77 21.08
N PHE A 155 -2.03 -2.42 21.63
CA PHE A 155 -2.09 -3.86 21.83
C PHE A 155 -3.24 -4.24 22.77
N SER A 156 -4.01 -5.23 22.38
CA SER A 156 -5.05 -5.82 23.21
C SER A 156 -4.46 -6.34 24.50
N GLU A 157 -4.91 -5.83 25.64
CA GLU A 157 -4.45 -6.27 26.96
C GLU A 157 -4.85 -7.73 27.26
N ASN A 158 -5.92 -8.20 26.61
CA ASN A 158 -6.40 -9.58 26.76
C ASN A 158 -5.55 -10.57 25.96
N ARG A 159 -5.01 -10.14 24.80
CA ARG A 159 -4.26 -10.99 23.88
C ARG A 159 -2.75 -10.88 24.06
N PHE A 160 -2.26 -9.71 24.47
CA PHE A 160 -0.85 -9.37 24.62
C PHE A 160 -0.62 -8.74 26.00
N GLN A 161 -0.18 -9.55 26.97
CA GLN A 161 -0.03 -9.11 28.35
C GLN A 161 1.24 -8.31 28.57
N ASN A 162 2.31 -8.61 27.83
CA ASN A 162 3.55 -7.86 27.89
C ASN A 162 4.16 -7.63 26.52
N PRO A 163 3.50 -6.86 25.65
CA PRO A 163 3.94 -6.67 24.27
C PRO A 163 5.33 -6.04 24.17
N GLN A 164 5.72 -5.19 25.12
CA GLN A 164 7.06 -4.60 25.13
C GLN A 164 8.16 -5.66 25.31
N GLN A 165 7.93 -6.64 26.19
CA GLN A 165 8.86 -7.74 26.38
C GLN A 165 8.86 -8.66 25.16
N MET A 166 7.69 -9.00 24.62
CA MET A 166 7.59 -9.80 23.40
C MET A 166 8.39 -9.17 22.25
N LEU A 167 8.27 -7.88 22.02
CA LEU A 167 9.02 -7.18 20.98
C LEU A 167 10.54 -7.25 21.19
N LYS A 168 11.00 -7.14 22.45
CA LYS A 168 12.42 -7.29 22.79
C LYS A 168 12.92 -8.71 22.54
N ASP A 169 12.14 -9.70 22.93
CA ASP A 169 12.48 -11.12 22.78
C ASP A 169 12.53 -11.54 21.31
N LEU A 170 11.57 -11.13 20.50
CA LEU A 170 11.59 -11.33 19.05
C LEU A 170 12.79 -10.66 18.40
N LYS A 171 13.10 -9.42 18.79
CA LYS A 171 14.28 -8.71 18.31
C LYS A 171 15.58 -9.42 18.70
N SER A 172 15.67 -9.96 19.93
CA SER A 172 16.85 -10.72 20.37
C SER A 172 17.08 -12.02 19.59
N GLN A 173 16.01 -12.59 19.02
CA GLN A 173 16.03 -13.74 18.13
C GLN A 173 16.31 -13.38 16.66
N GLY A 174 16.57 -12.10 16.37
CA GLY A 174 16.85 -11.59 15.02
C GLY A 174 15.62 -11.39 14.16
N PHE A 175 14.44 -11.20 14.77
CA PHE A 175 13.23 -10.79 14.04
C PHE A 175 13.01 -9.28 14.14
N HIS A 176 12.57 -8.70 13.05
CA HIS A 176 11.87 -7.42 13.05
C HIS A 176 10.37 -7.66 13.21
N VAL A 177 9.65 -6.68 13.73
CA VAL A 177 8.19 -6.78 13.89
C VAL A 177 7.53 -5.68 13.08
N CYS A 178 6.52 -6.06 12.33
CA CYS A 178 5.63 -5.15 11.64
C CYS A 178 4.21 -5.32 12.19
N LEU A 179 3.49 -4.22 12.34
CA LEU A 179 2.10 -4.20 12.80
C LEU A 179 1.20 -3.72 11.67
N TRP A 180 0.17 -4.48 11.38
CA TRP A 180 -0.84 -4.08 10.41
C TRP A 180 -1.68 -2.90 10.92
N GLN A 181 -2.07 -2.04 10.01
CA GLN A 181 -2.99 -0.94 10.29
C GLN A 181 -3.67 -0.47 9.00
N LEU A 182 -4.78 0.24 9.17
CA LEU A 182 -5.43 0.98 8.10
C LEU A 182 -6.00 2.30 8.64
N PRO A 183 -6.23 3.30 7.76
CA PRO A 183 -6.68 4.63 8.18
C PRO A 183 -8.21 4.74 8.26
N TYR A 184 -8.90 3.68 8.71
CA TYR A 184 -10.35 3.64 8.86
C TYR A 184 -10.71 3.57 10.33
N PHE A 185 -11.68 4.39 10.74
CA PHE A 185 -12.09 4.50 12.13
C PHE A 185 -13.59 4.36 12.24
N THR A 186 -14.02 3.29 12.90
CA THR A 186 -15.43 3.04 13.17
C THR A 186 -15.97 4.00 14.23
N PRO A 187 -17.29 4.23 14.33
CA PRO A 187 -17.87 5.07 15.39
C PRO A 187 -17.54 4.63 16.83
N LYS A 188 -17.16 3.36 17.01
CA LYS A 188 -16.75 2.81 18.33
C LYS A 188 -15.27 3.06 18.65
N ASN A 189 -14.49 3.53 17.67
CA ASN A 189 -13.08 3.84 17.88
C ASN A 189 -12.92 5.07 18.77
N ARG A 190 -11.97 5.03 19.71
CA ARG A 190 -11.72 6.12 20.66
C ARG A 190 -11.33 7.45 20.00
N TYR A 191 -10.77 7.41 18.80
CA TYR A 191 -10.36 8.60 18.06
C TYR A 191 -11.49 9.20 17.21
N PHE A 192 -12.55 8.44 16.93
CA PHE A 192 -13.65 8.87 16.07
C PHE A 192 -14.25 10.24 16.44
N PRO A 193 -14.58 10.53 17.72
CA PRO A 193 -15.13 11.83 18.08
C PRO A 193 -14.18 13.01 17.80
N GLU A 194 -12.88 12.79 17.97
CA GLU A 194 -11.86 13.81 17.71
C GLU A 194 -11.71 14.06 16.21
N LEU A 195 -11.67 12.99 15.40
CA LEU A 195 -11.56 13.07 13.96
C LEU A 195 -12.75 13.82 13.33
N ILE A 196 -13.95 13.55 13.81
CA ILE A 196 -15.15 14.29 13.40
C ILE A 196 -15.06 15.77 13.81
N LYS A 197 -14.69 16.05 15.05
CA LYS A 197 -14.59 17.41 15.58
C LYS A 197 -13.57 18.26 14.83
N LYS A 198 -12.45 17.67 14.42
CA LYS A 198 -11.36 18.34 13.72
C LYS A 198 -11.50 18.30 12.19
N ASP A 199 -12.55 17.68 11.70
CA ASP A 199 -12.78 17.57 10.24
C ASP A 199 -11.65 16.84 9.48
N MET A 200 -11.09 15.80 10.10
CA MET A 200 -9.91 15.06 9.60
C MET A 200 -10.27 13.84 8.76
N TYR A 201 -11.31 13.92 7.96
CA TYR A 201 -11.81 12.79 7.19
C TYR A 201 -12.18 13.15 5.76
N VAL A 202 -12.07 12.16 4.87
CA VAL A 202 -12.51 12.27 3.48
C VAL A 202 -14.02 12.43 3.42
N LYS A 203 -14.49 13.40 2.65
CA LYS A 203 -15.91 13.73 2.46
C LYS A 203 -16.39 13.30 1.07
N ASN A 204 -17.68 13.03 0.98
CA ASN A 204 -18.34 12.90 -0.32
C ASN A 204 -18.49 14.28 -0.99
N GLY A 205 -18.99 14.29 -2.23
CA GLY A 205 -19.20 15.55 -2.99
C GLY A 205 -20.19 16.54 -2.35
N ASN A 206 -20.97 16.11 -1.34
CA ASN A 206 -21.89 16.97 -0.58
C ASN A 206 -21.27 17.50 0.73
N GLY A 207 -20.02 17.14 1.02
CA GLY A 207 -19.35 17.52 2.26
C GLY A 207 -19.68 16.67 3.47
N GLU A 208 -20.28 15.50 3.30
CA GLU A 208 -20.71 14.60 4.36
C GLU A 208 -19.80 13.37 4.42
N LEU A 209 -19.87 12.61 5.51
CA LEU A 209 -19.27 11.28 5.61
C LEU A 209 -19.83 10.37 4.51
N PRO A 210 -18.97 9.76 3.68
CA PRO A 210 -19.43 8.86 2.62
C PRO A 210 -19.99 7.53 3.16
N TYR A 211 -19.55 7.13 4.36
CA TYR A 211 -19.92 5.89 5.06
C TYR A 211 -20.11 6.17 6.55
N GLU A 212 -20.47 5.15 7.31
CA GLU A 212 -20.50 5.26 8.78
C GLU A 212 -19.10 5.40 9.39
N ASP A 213 -18.09 4.89 8.72
CA ASP A 213 -16.70 4.93 9.14
C ASP A 213 -15.97 6.18 8.61
N VAL A 214 -15.04 6.69 9.41
CA VAL A 214 -14.11 7.75 9.02
C VAL A 214 -12.93 7.13 8.26
N VAL A 215 -12.65 7.65 7.07
CA VAL A 215 -11.37 7.46 6.37
C VAL A 215 -10.56 8.74 6.55
N LEU A 216 -9.32 8.63 7.05
CA LEU A 216 -8.48 9.82 7.27
C LEU A 216 -8.21 10.58 5.97
N ASP A 217 -8.31 11.89 6.04
CA ASP A 217 -7.88 12.80 5.00
C ASP A 217 -6.43 13.23 5.23
N PHE A 218 -5.50 12.56 4.55
CA PHE A 218 -4.06 12.89 4.62
C PHE A 218 -3.69 14.19 3.91
N SER A 219 -4.60 14.88 3.26
CA SER A 219 -4.39 16.23 2.75
C SER A 219 -4.60 17.31 3.82
N ASN A 220 -5.24 16.96 4.92
CA ASN A 220 -5.40 17.82 6.08
C ASN A 220 -4.07 17.89 6.85
N PRO A 221 -3.51 19.11 7.10
CA PRO A 221 -2.20 19.27 7.75
C PRO A 221 -2.23 19.03 9.28
N GLU A 222 -3.40 18.90 9.91
CA GLU A 222 -3.55 18.59 11.34
C GLU A 222 -3.50 17.09 11.59
#